data_bc57e61c5153ff0726ef69d78cdb9028
#
_entry.id   bc57e61c5153ff0726ef69d78cdb9028
#
_cell.length_a   1.000
_cell.length_b   1.000
_cell.length_c   1.000
_cell.angle_alpha   90.00
_cell.angle_beta   90.00
_cell.angle_gamma   90.00
#
_symmetry.space_group_name_H-M   'P 1'
#
loop_
_entity.id
_entity.type
_entity.pdbx_description
1 polymer ?
#
loop_
_entity_poly.entity_id
_entity_poly.type
_entity_poly.pdbx_seq_one_letter_code
_entity_poly.pdbx_strand_id
1 'polypeptide(L)'
;MKSQIRKTLMFLSFLAAAAPVMRAQEAQASPNTVVASDPSPSVPVNQPVSEKVTIPAGTTLAIRLVDSIDSETSQPGQVFHATLDSPLAVDGDTAIPSGYSVEGHIVDVKSAGKFAGQSLLVLQLDRIAVGSKNYSLQTDQYTRQGNSRGKNTAKRVGAGAVIGAIIGGIAGGGKGAGIGALAGGGVGGGVQAATKGQQIKLPSETVLNFTLQGPLTVVPTTQGSNATRSRAANQ
;
A
#
# COMPACT_ATOMS: atom_id res chain seq x y z
N MET A 1 -37.30 -27.61 7.83
CA MET A 1 -36.70 -28.51 8.82
C MET A 1 -35.52 -27.78 9.39
N LYS A 2 -35.62 -27.00 10.44
CA LYS A 2 -35.50 -27.25 11.88
C LYS A 2 -34.25 -28.05 12.23
N SER A 3 -33.21 -27.41 12.73
CA SER A 3 -32.49 -27.89 13.90
C SER A 3 -31.78 -26.71 14.60
N GLN A 4 -32.31 -26.39 15.76
CA GLN A 4 -31.74 -25.59 16.86
C GLN A 4 -30.89 -26.53 17.72
N ILE A 5 -29.75 -26.10 18.17
CA ILE A 5 -29.13 -26.63 19.41
C ILE A 5 -28.32 -25.44 19.97
N ARG A 6 -28.81 -24.72 20.97
CA ARG A 6 -28.81 -24.86 22.45
C ARG A 6 -27.37 -24.86 23.01
N LYS A 7 -26.96 -23.70 23.57
CA LYS A 7 -26.84 -23.40 25.03
C LYS A 7 -25.90 -24.32 25.81
N THR A 8 -24.83 -23.76 26.37
CA THR A 8 -24.56 -24.03 27.79
C THR A 8 -23.84 -22.84 28.41
N LEU A 9 -24.51 -22.24 29.35
CA LEU A 9 -24.12 -21.27 30.36
C LEU A 9 -23.43 -22.06 31.47
N MET A 10 -22.24 -21.58 31.94
CA MET A 10 -21.75 -22.03 33.23
C MET A 10 -21.09 -20.89 33.96
N PHE A 11 -21.88 -20.35 34.87
CA PHE A 11 -21.45 -19.50 36.00
C PHE A 11 -20.57 -20.33 36.95
N LEU A 12 -19.47 -19.79 37.41
CA LEU A 12 -18.95 -20.16 38.71
C LEU A 12 -18.37 -18.93 39.40
N SER A 13 -19.15 -18.44 40.36
CA SER A 13 -18.77 -17.51 41.40
C SER A 13 -17.67 -18.12 42.29
N PHE A 14 -16.63 -17.37 42.62
CA PHE A 14 -15.86 -17.61 43.83
C PHE A 14 -15.62 -16.28 44.55
N LEU A 15 -16.39 -16.10 45.58
CA LEU A 15 -16.30 -15.06 46.61
C LEU A 15 -15.37 -15.58 47.69
N ALA A 16 -14.27 -14.90 47.98
CA ALA A 16 -13.52 -15.08 49.22
C ALA A 16 -13.00 -13.74 49.69
N ALA A 17 -13.60 -13.27 50.74
CA ALA A 17 -13.18 -12.16 51.59
C ALA A 17 -12.04 -12.59 52.50
N ALA A 18 -11.04 -11.74 52.69
CA ALA A 18 -10.20 -11.75 53.89
C ALA A 18 -9.62 -10.37 54.14
N ALA A 19 -9.72 -9.96 55.35
CA ALA A 19 -9.61 -8.68 56.02
C ALA A 19 -8.17 -8.11 56.12
N PRO A 20 -8.04 -6.85 56.60
CA PRO A 20 -6.78 -6.12 56.64
C PRO A 20 -5.95 -6.42 57.91
N VAL A 21 -4.66 -6.55 57.72
CA VAL A 21 -3.72 -6.52 58.86
C VAL A 21 -3.04 -5.13 58.85
N MET A 22 -3.52 -4.28 59.74
CA MET A 22 -2.81 -3.10 60.23
C MET A 22 -1.56 -3.56 60.99
N ARG A 23 -0.39 -3.11 60.57
CA ARG A 23 0.80 -3.17 61.38
C ARG A 23 1.40 -1.78 61.44
N ALA A 24 1.15 -1.15 62.56
CA ALA A 24 1.87 0.04 63.02
C ALA A 24 3.34 -0.34 63.21
N GLN A 25 4.24 0.42 62.67
CA GLN A 25 5.65 0.35 62.96
C GLN A 25 6.13 1.74 63.35
N GLU A 26 6.63 1.78 64.54
CA GLU A 26 7.07 2.92 65.34
C GLU A 26 8.13 3.77 64.61
N ALA A 27 8.03 5.04 64.91
CA ALA A 27 8.99 6.08 64.57
C ALA A 27 10.32 5.85 65.35
N GLN A 28 11.39 5.65 64.61
CA GLN A 28 12.73 5.88 65.14
C GLN A 28 13.29 7.15 64.54
N ALA A 29 13.34 8.17 65.38
CA ALA A 29 14.05 9.40 65.09
C ALA A 29 15.56 9.16 65.20
N SER A 30 16.28 9.30 64.13
CA SER A 30 17.72 9.44 64.11
C SER A 30 18.07 10.91 63.81
N PRO A 31 19.00 11.52 64.53
CA PRO A 31 19.37 12.91 64.28
C PRO A 31 20.16 13.00 62.96
N ASN A 32 19.63 13.73 62.05
CA ASN A 32 20.19 13.96 60.71
C ASN A 32 21.35 14.96 60.81
N THR A 33 22.54 14.50 60.61
CA THR A 33 23.72 15.33 60.35
C THR A 33 23.53 15.95 58.98
N VAL A 34 23.32 17.24 58.95
CA VAL A 34 23.23 18.06 57.72
C VAL A 34 24.64 18.12 57.11
N VAL A 35 24.94 17.23 56.19
CA VAL A 35 26.07 17.43 55.28
C VAL A 35 25.58 18.35 54.16
N ALA A 36 26.09 19.57 54.16
CA ALA A 36 25.91 20.51 53.07
C ALA A 36 26.48 19.90 51.79
N SER A 37 25.59 19.37 50.97
CA SER A 37 25.96 19.00 49.58
C SER A 37 26.05 20.26 48.76
N ASP A 38 27.26 20.62 48.37
CA ASP A 38 27.56 21.58 47.32
C ASP A 38 26.63 21.37 46.10
N PRO A 39 26.01 22.43 45.58
CA PRO A 39 25.28 22.29 44.32
C PRO A 39 26.32 22.10 43.19
N SER A 40 26.56 20.84 42.83
CA SER A 40 27.20 20.53 41.54
C SER A 40 26.44 21.24 40.45
N PRO A 41 27.11 22.03 39.61
CA PRO A 41 26.46 22.65 38.47
C PRO A 41 25.92 21.52 37.56
N SER A 42 24.59 21.41 37.51
CA SER A 42 23.90 20.55 36.57
C SER A 42 24.27 21.05 35.18
N VAL A 43 25.25 20.43 34.54
CA VAL A 43 25.54 20.62 33.13
C VAL A 43 24.23 20.29 32.41
N PRO A 44 23.60 21.20 31.68
CA PRO A 44 22.44 20.83 30.90
C PRO A 44 22.91 19.77 29.91
N VAL A 45 22.47 18.52 30.16
CA VAL A 45 22.61 17.45 29.17
C VAL A 45 21.77 17.92 28.00
N ASN A 46 22.42 18.47 27.00
CA ASN A 46 21.83 18.84 25.75
C ASN A 46 21.41 17.52 25.07
N GLN A 47 20.24 16.99 25.48
CA GLN A 47 19.61 15.88 24.78
C GLN A 47 19.34 16.38 23.37
N PRO A 48 19.76 15.67 22.33
CA PRO A 48 19.42 16.06 20.98
C PRO A 48 17.89 16.02 20.89
N VAL A 49 17.30 17.20 20.88
CA VAL A 49 15.87 17.35 20.58
C VAL A 49 15.74 16.86 19.13
N SER A 50 15.24 15.65 18.95
CA SER A 50 14.90 15.14 17.63
C SER A 50 13.80 16.02 17.08
N GLU A 51 14.20 17.04 16.34
CA GLU A 51 13.30 18.03 15.75
C GLU A 51 12.31 17.30 14.83
N LYS A 52 11.03 17.46 15.11
CA LYS A 52 9.98 16.86 14.28
C LYS A 52 9.89 17.67 12.99
N VAL A 53 9.98 17.01 11.85
CA VAL A 53 9.77 17.60 10.53
C VAL A 53 8.39 17.20 10.03
N THR A 54 7.65 18.18 9.53
CA THR A 54 6.32 17.96 8.95
C THR A 54 6.40 18.09 7.43
N ILE A 55 6.13 17.00 6.73
CA ILE A 55 6.01 16.95 5.28
C ILE A 55 4.59 17.40 4.92
N PRO A 56 4.41 18.44 4.08
CA PRO A 56 3.08 18.98 3.77
C PRO A 56 2.27 18.02 2.89
N ALA A 57 0.94 18.15 2.97
CA ALA A 57 0.03 17.54 2.00
C ALA A 57 0.37 18.03 0.58
N GLY A 58 0.11 17.21 -0.43
CA GLY A 58 0.47 17.49 -1.82
C GLY A 58 1.89 17.03 -2.19
N THR A 59 2.70 16.58 -1.23
CA THR A 59 4.03 16.02 -1.53
C THR A 59 3.88 14.69 -2.27
N THR A 60 4.64 14.53 -3.35
CA THR A 60 4.67 13.28 -4.12
C THR A 60 5.63 12.28 -3.48
N LEU A 61 5.14 11.06 -3.26
CA LEU A 61 5.91 9.90 -2.82
C LEU A 61 6.14 8.97 -4.01
N ALA A 62 7.37 8.84 -4.45
CA ALA A 62 7.77 7.80 -5.40
C ALA A 62 8.14 6.53 -4.61
N ILE A 63 7.44 5.44 -4.86
CA ILE A 63 7.72 4.14 -4.23
C ILE A 63 8.07 3.11 -5.28
N ARG A 64 8.91 2.15 -4.91
CA ARG A 64 9.31 1.00 -5.73
C ARG A 64 8.71 -0.26 -5.14
N LEU A 65 7.95 -0.99 -5.93
CA LEU A 65 7.32 -2.23 -5.50
C LEU A 65 8.37 -3.31 -5.18
N VAL A 66 8.20 -4.00 -4.07
CA VAL A 66 8.93 -5.22 -3.72
C VAL A 66 8.15 -6.43 -4.23
N ASP A 67 6.84 -6.43 -4.01
CA ASP A 67 5.95 -7.49 -4.45
C ASP A 67 5.44 -7.23 -5.87
N SER A 68 5.24 -8.29 -6.65
CA SER A 68 4.53 -8.18 -7.93
C SER A 68 3.02 -8.24 -7.71
N ILE A 69 2.26 -7.38 -8.39
CA ILE A 69 0.81 -7.30 -8.29
C ILE A 69 0.19 -7.64 -9.64
N ASP A 70 -0.74 -8.60 -9.66
CA ASP A 70 -1.45 -9.04 -10.86
C ASP A 70 -2.96 -8.99 -10.64
N SER A 71 -3.68 -8.27 -11.49
CA SER A 71 -5.14 -8.15 -11.39
C SER A 71 -5.90 -9.47 -11.61
N GLU A 72 -5.24 -10.53 -12.07
CA GLU A 72 -5.85 -11.86 -12.21
C GLU A 72 -5.85 -12.65 -10.89
N THR A 73 -4.84 -12.47 -10.06
CA THR A 73 -4.60 -13.28 -8.86
C THR A 73 -4.74 -12.52 -7.56
N SER A 74 -4.54 -11.21 -7.57
CA SER A 74 -4.64 -10.38 -6.37
C SER A 74 -6.10 -10.18 -5.94
N GLN A 75 -6.28 -9.85 -4.65
CA GLN A 75 -7.59 -9.64 -4.03
C GLN A 75 -7.69 -8.27 -3.36
N PRO A 76 -8.90 -7.67 -3.25
CA PRO A 76 -9.10 -6.48 -2.45
C PRO A 76 -8.71 -6.73 -0.98
N GLY A 77 -8.08 -5.73 -0.34
CA GLY A 77 -7.54 -5.84 1.01
C GLY A 77 -6.18 -6.54 1.11
N GLN A 78 -5.65 -7.10 0.04
CA GLN A 78 -4.31 -7.69 0.03
C GLN A 78 -3.26 -6.61 0.26
N VAL A 79 -2.38 -6.86 1.22
CA VAL A 79 -1.24 -5.99 1.54
C VAL A 79 -0.13 -6.22 0.54
N PHE A 80 0.59 -5.15 0.18
CA PHE A 80 1.80 -5.19 -0.62
C PHE A 80 2.90 -4.36 0.04
N HIS A 81 4.14 -4.71 -0.25
CA HIS A 81 5.33 -4.04 0.25
C HIS A 81 6.01 -3.27 -0.87
N ALA A 82 6.57 -2.14 -0.48
CA ALA A 82 7.35 -1.28 -1.35
C ALA A 82 8.47 -0.61 -0.56
N THR A 83 9.36 0.06 -1.25
CA THR A 83 10.39 0.92 -0.66
C THR A 83 10.26 2.33 -1.21
N LEU A 84 10.59 3.32 -0.41
CA LEU A 84 10.66 4.70 -0.87
C LEU A 84 11.79 4.81 -1.92
N ASP A 85 11.44 5.14 -3.17
CA ASP A 85 12.39 5.21 -4.28
C ASP A 85 13.21 6.50 -4.26
N SER A 86 12.57 7.62 -3.92
CA SER A 86 13.19 8.94 -3.86
C SER A 86 13.10 9.54 -2.47
N PRO A 87 14.12 10.25 -1.98
CA PRO A 87 14.07 10.88 -0.67
C PRO A 87 12.96 11.93 -0.61
N LEU A 88 12.30 12.05 0.54
CA LEU A 88 11.36 13.12 0.82
C LEU A 88 12.12 14.29 1.47
N ALA A 89 12.09 15.44 0.83
CA ALA A 89 12.73 16.66 1.32
C ALA A 89 11.67 17.70 1.68
N VAL A 90 11.98 18.51 2.71
CA VAL A 90 11.19 19.67 3.13
C VAL A 90 12.16 20.83 3.27
N ASP A 91 11.86 21.95 2.64
CA ASP A 91 12.69 23.18 2.68
C ASP A 91 14.16 22.97 2.26
N GLY A 92 14.42 21.96 1.42
CA GLY A 92 15.76 21.60 0.95
C GLY A 92 16.48 20.57 1.80
N ASP A 93 15.98 20.24 2.98
CA ASP A 93 16.55 19.21 3.86
C ASP A 93 15.84 17.86 3.68
N THR A 94 16.61 16.77 3.66
CA THR A 94 16.05 15.43 3.56
C THR A 94 15.40 15.03 4.88
N ALA A 95 14.07 14.96 4.87
CA ALA A 95 13.28 14.50 6.00
C ALA A 95 13.27 12.96 6.12
N ILE A 96 13.11 12.27 5.00
CA ILE A 96 13.14 10.81 4.91
C ILE A 96 14.02 10.40 3.73
N PRO A 97 15.15 9.71 3.96
CA PRO A 97 15.97 9.14 2.87
C PRO A 97 15.22 8.07 2.07
N SER A 98 15.70 7.78 0.87
CA SER A 98 15.20 6.64 0.08
C SER A 98 15.52 5.30 0.74
N GLY A 99 14.82 4.24 0.34
CA GLY A 99 15.05 2.87 0.82
C GLY A 99 14.24 2.47 2.06
N TYR A 100 13.46 3.37 2.65
CA TYR A 100 12.58 3.00 3.77
C TYR A 100 11.39 2.17 3.30
N SER A 101 11.00 1.19 4.13
CA SER A 101 9.87 0.31 3.84
C SER A 101 8.55 1.07 3.88
N VAL A 102 7.75 0.85 2.85
CA VAL A 102 6.39 1.36 2.71
C VAL A 102 5.45 0.18 2.55
N GLU A 103 4.29 0.27 3.17
CA GLU A 103 3.26 -0.74 3.10
C GLU A 103 1.95 -0.11 2.66
N GLY A 104 1.23 -0.82 1.79
CA GLY A 104 -0.06 -0.41 1.30
C GLY A 104 -0.95 -1.61 1.05
N HIS A 105 -2.18 -1.35 0.62
CA HIS A 105 -3.14 -2.40 0.29
C HIS A 105 -3.81 -2.16 -1.06
N ILE A 106 -4.38 -3.22 -1.59
CA ILE A 106 -5.19 -3.19 -2.80
C ILE A 106 -6.61 -2.78 -2.40
N VAL A 107 -7.05 -1.59 -2.82
CA VAL A 107 -8.39 -1.07 -2.53
C VAL A 107 -9.45 -1.79 -3.37
N ASP A 108 -9.18 -1.91 -4.67
CA ASP A 108 -10.06 -2.62 -5.62
C ASP A 108 -9.23 -3.29 -6.70
N VAL A 109 -9.69 -4.45 -7.14
CA VAL A 109 -9.07 -5.18 -8.25
C VAL A 109 -10.13 -5.92 -9.05
N LYS A 110 -10.04 -5.83 -10.36
CA LYS A 110 -10.93 -6.51 -11.29
C LYS A 110 -10.12 -7.12 -12.44
N SER A 111 -10.31 -8.40 -12.68
CA SER A 111 -9.72 -9.06 -13.85
C SER A 111 -10.55 -8.78 -15.11
N ALA A 112 -9.89 -8.74 -16.24
CA ALA A 112 -10.57 -8.61 -17.55
C ALA A 112 -11.29 -9.92 -17.89
N GLY A 113 -12.58 -9.84 -18.20
CA GLY A 113 -13.38 -10.99 -18.65
C GLY A 113 -12.96 -11.51 -20.02
N LYS A 114 -13.49 -12.67 -20.41
CA LYS A 114 -13.14 -13.32 -21.69
C LYS A 114 -13.66 -12.53 -22.90
N PHE A 115 -14.87 -12.03 -22.88
CA PHE A 115 -15.51 -11.34 -24.02
C PHE A 115 -15.67 -9.84 -23.83
N ALA A 116 -15.88 -9.39 -22.59
CA ALA A 116 -16.12 -8.01 -22.23
C ALA A 116 -15.47 -7.68 -20.88
N GLY A 117 -15.36 -6.40 -20.58
CA GLY A 117 -14.81 -5.90 -19.33
C GLY A 117 -13.40 -5.33 -19.49
N GLN A 118 -12.96 -4.67 -18.45
CA GLN A 118 -11.63 -4.07 -18.32
C GLN A 118 -11.04 -4.56 -17.00
N SER A 119 -9.75 -4.79 -16.98
CA SER A 119 -9.06 -4.95 -15.71
C SER A 119 -8.96 -3.60 -15.00
N LEU A 120 -9.07 -3.62 -13.70
CA LEU A 120 -8.90 -2.47 -12.81
C LEU A 120 -7.96 -2.87 -11.67
N LEU A 121 -7.13 -1.95 -11.27
CA LEU A 121 -6.28 -2.08 -10.09
C LEU A 121 -6.22 -0.73 -9.39
N VAL A 122 -6.59 -0.70 -8.12
CA VAL A 122 -6.56 0.48 -7.27
C VAL A 122 -5.72 0.18 -6.03
N LEU A 123 -4.69 0.96 -5.81
CA LEU A 123 -3.72 0.81 -4.72
C LEU A 123 -3.74 2.06 -3.84
N GLN A 124 -3.48 1.88 -2.55
CA GLN A 124 -3.31 2.95 -1.57
C GLN A 124 -2.18 2.62 -0.60
N LEU A 125 -1.45 3.62 -0.13
CA LEU A 125 -0.42 3.46 0.88
C LEU A 125 -1.00 3.69 2.28
N ASP A 126 -0.59 2.86 3.23
CA ASP A 126 -1.09 2.89 4.61
C ASP A 126 -0.06 3.42 5.59
N ARG A 127 1.19 3.01 5.44
CA ARG A 127 2.25 3.38 6.39
C ARG A 127 3.64 3.35 5.78
N ILE A 128 4.53 4.12 6.41
CA ILE A 128 5.97 4.10 6.14
C ILE A 128 6.72 3.83 7.45
N ALA A 129 7.69 2.94 7.39
CA ALA A 129 8.58 2.66 8.52
C ALA A 129 9.82 3.56 8.40
N VAL A 130 10.03 4.45 9.39
CA VAL A 130 11.21 5.32 9.44
C VAL A 130 11.97 5.04 10.73
N GLY A 131 13.14 4.44 10.61
CA GLY A 131 13.91 3.92 11.75
C GLY A 131 13.13 2.81 12.47
N SER A 132 12.88 3.00 13.76
CA SER A 132 12.09 2.06 14.59
C SER A 132 10.60 2.42 14.71
N LYS A 133 10.13 3.44 13.99
CA LYS A 133 8.77 3.95 14.08
C LYS A 133 7.99 3.77 12.79
N ASN A 134 6.72 3.42 12.92
CA ASN A 134 5.77 3.38 11.83
C ASN A 134 4.90 4.64 11.85
N TYR A 135 4.79 5.28 10.69
CA TYR A 135 3.96 6.46 10.50
C TYR A 135 2.84 6.14 9.53
N SER A 136 1.60 6.45 9.90
CA SER A 136 0.45 6.29 9.02
C SER A 136 0.50 7.32 7.89
N LEU A 137 0.23 6.85 6.68
CA LEU A 137 0.13 7.67 5.48
C LEU A 137 -1.34 7.89 5.11
N GLN A 138 -1.63 9.07 4.63
CA GLN A 138 -2.87 9.37 3.93
C GLN A 138 -2.50 9.78 2.51
N THR A 139 -2.70 8.89 1.55
CA THR A 139 -2.36 9.15 0.15
C THR A 139 -3.59 9.10 -0.75
N ASP A 140 -3.45 9.67 -1.94
CA ASP A 140 -4.38 9.38 -3.02
C ASP A 140 -4.33 7.90 -3.42
N GLN A 141 -5.22 7.52 -4.32
CA GLN A 141 -5.30 6.17 -4.86
C GLN A 141 -4.63 6.12 -6.23
N TYR A 142 -3.65 5.23 -6.37
CA TYR A 142 -3.13 4.90 -7.69
C TYR A 142 -4.12 4.00 -8.42
N THR A 143 -4.67 4.48 -9.52
CA THR A 143 -5.64 3.74 -10.32
C THR A 143 -5.08 3.40 -11.69
N ARG A 144 -5.11 2.13 -12.06
CA ARG A 144 -4.74 1.65 -13.39
C ARG A 144 -5.88 0.83 -13.99
N GLN A 145 -6.22 1.13 -15.25
CA GLN A 145 -7.22 0.41 -16.02
C GLN A 145 -6.56 -0.24 -17.24
N GLY A 146 -6.94 -1.47 -17.50
CA GLY A 146 -6.54 -2.16 -18.74
C GLY A 146 -7.44 -1.80 -19.92
N ASN A 147 -7.07 -2.30 -21.09
CA ASN A 147 -7.84 -2.06 -22.31
C ASN A 147 -9.20 -2.77 -22.28
N SER A 148 -10.23 -2.09 -22.78
CA SER A 148 -11.57 -2.66 -22.88
C SER A 148 -11.61 -3.84 -23.84
N ARG A 149 -12.01 -4.98 -23.32
CA ARG A 149 -12.21 -6.20 -24.13
C ARG A 149 -13.34 -6.03 -25.14
N GLY A 150 -14.44 -5.44 -24.75
CA GLY A 150 -15.61 -5.23 -25.62
C GLY A 150 -15.24 -4.48 -26.90
N LYS A 151 -14.46 -3.39 -26.79
CA LYS A 151 -13.98 -2.64 -27.96
C LYS A 151 -13.05 -3.49 -28.83
N ASN A 152 -12.16 -4.27 -28.26
CA ASN A 152 -11.25 -5.13 -29.01
C ASN A 152 -11.98 -6.32 -29.65
N THR A 153 -12.96 -6.90 -28.98
CA THR A 153 -13.83 -7.95 -29.53
C THR A 153 -14.61 -7.43 -30.71
N ALA A 154 -15.26 -6.28 -30.56
CA ALA A 154 -16.02 -5.66 -31.65
C ALA A 154 -15.15 -5.38 -32.90
N LYS A 155 -13.93 -4.86 -32.69
CA LYS A 155 -12.99 -4.63 -33.80
C LYS A 155 -12.59 -5.93 -34.51
N ARG A 156 -12.28 -7.00 -33.77
CA ARG A 156 -11.84 -8.28 -34.35
C ARG A 156 -12.98 -9.01 -35.05
N VAL A 157 -14.15 -9.06 -34.44
CA VAL A 157 -15.37 -9.63 -35.06
C VAL A 157 -15.76 -8.84 -36.28
N GLY A 158 -15.78 -7.52 -36.21
CA GLY A 158 -16.07 -6.64 -37.33
C GLY A 158 -15.11 -6.81 -38.51
N ALA A 159 -13.78 -6.82 -38.19
CA ALA A 159 -12.76 -7.03 -39.22
C ALA A 159 -12.90 -8.40 -39.91
N GLY A 160 -13.10 -9.46 -39.14
CA GLY A 160 -13.30 -10.81 -39.64
C GLY A 160 -14.55 -10.92 -40.52
N ALA A 161 -15.65 -10.27 -40.11
CA ALA A 161 -16.89 -10.24 -40.91
C ALA A 161 -16.70 -9.50 -42.23
N VAL A 162 -16.00 -8.36 -42.26
CA VAL A 162 -15.70 -7.62 -43.47
C VAL A 162 -14.86 -8.43 -44.46
N ILE A 163 -13.75 -9.04 -43.95
CA ILE A 163 -12.89 -9.87 -44.78
C ILE A 163 -13.66 -11.08 -45.33
N GLY A 164 -14.44 -11.76 -44.47
CA GLY A 164 -15.26 -12.89 -44.87
C GLY A 164 -16.34 -12.52 -45.89
N ALA A 165 -16.97 -11.33 -45.73
CA ALA A 165 -17.95 -10.83 -46.69
C ALA A 165 -17.34 -10.55 -48.06
N ILE A 166 -16.14 -9.99 -48.13
CA ILE A 166 -15.43 -9.72 -49.40
C ILE A 166 -15.13 -11.04 -50.14
N ILE A 167 -14.51 -12.00 -49.42
CA ILE A 167 -14.17 -13.30 -50.02
C ILE A 167 -15.44 -14.06 -50.43
N GLY A 168 -16.45 -14.11 -49.58
CA GLY A 168 -17.72 -14.76 -49.85
C GLY A 168 -18.51 -14.07 -50.99
N GLY A 169 -18.44 -12.74 -51.09
CA GLY A 169 -19.06 -11.95 -52.13
C GLY A 169 -18.49 -12.21 -53.51
N ILE A 170 -17.18 -12.39 -53.62
CA ILE A 170 -16.50 -12.76 -54.89
C ILE A 170 -16.90 -14.17 -55.32
N ALA A 171 -17.01 -15.14 -54.39
CA ALA A 171 -17.29 -16.52 -54.69
C ALA A 171 -18.80 -16.83 -54.90
N GLY A 172 -19.70 -16.13 -54.22
CA GLY A 172 -21.12 -16.47 -54.18
C GLY A 172 -22.09 -15.27 -54.23
N GLY A 173 -21.63 -14.09 -54.67
CA GLY A 173 -22.42 -12.86 -54.71
C GLY A 173 -22.99 -12.45 -53.37
N GLY A 174 -24.18 -11.86 -53.33
CA GLY A 174 -24.77 -11.33 -52.10
C GLY A 174 -25.05 -12.39 -51.04
N LYS A 175 -25.43 -13.61 -51.44
CA LYS A 175 -25.61 -14.73 -50.47
C LYS A 175 -24.31 -15.22 -49.93
N GLY A 176 -23.26 -15.30 -50.76
CA GLY A 176 -21.91 -15.66 -50.34
C GLY A 176 -21.30 -14.62 -49.39
N ALA A 177 -21.54 -13.33 -49.61
CA ALA A 177 -21.09 -12.28 -48.73
C ALA A 177 -21.72 -12.40 -47.32
N GLY A 178 -23.01 -12.73 -47.23
CA GLY A 178 -23.69 -12.94 -45.95
C GLY A 178 -23.11 -14.15 -45.19
N ILE A 179 -22.92 -15.28 -45.88
CA ILE A 179 -22.34 -16.49 -45.26
C ILE A 179 -20.86 -16.23 -44.85
N GLY A 180 -20.11 -15.55 -45.70
CA GLY A 180 -18.72 -15.22 -45.44
C GLY A 180 -18.56 -14.26 -44.25
N ALA A 181 -19.48 -13.27 -44.12
CA ALA A 181 -19.49 -12.36 -42.97
C ALA A 181 -19.76 -13.11 -41.65
N LEU A 182 -20.71 -14.05 -41.68
CA LEU A 182 -21.00 -14.87 -40.49
C LEU A 182 -19.83 -15.79 -40.12
N ALA A 183 -19.25 -16.47 -41.11
CA ALA A 183 -18.11 -17.34 -40.89
C ALA A 183 -16.88 -16.55 -40.42
N GLY A 184 -16.56 -15.42 -41.06
CA GLY A 184 -15.44 -14.56 -40.68
C GLY A 184 -15.62 -13.89 -39.34
N GLY A 185 -16.82 -13.46 -39.00
CA GLY A 185 -17.19 -12.93 -37.69
C GLY A 185 -17.09 -14.01 -36.60
N GLY A 186 -17.54 -15.23 -36.89
CA GLY A 186 -17.46 -16.36 -36.01
C GLY A 186 -16.00 -16.76 -35.67
N VAL A 187 -15.13 -16.80 -36.68
CA VAL A 187 -13.69 -17.06 -36.48
C VAL A 187 -13.05 -15.97 -35.62
N GLY A 188 -13.32 -14.67 -35.94
CA GLY A 188 -12.84 -13.54 -35.15
C GLY A 188 -13.28 -13.61 -33.67
N GLY A 189 -14.54 -14.01 -33.44
CA GLY A 189 -15.09 -14.23 -32.11
C GLY A 189 -14.46 -15.42 -31.38
N GLY A 190 -14.25 -16.55 -32.10
CA GLY A 190 -13.62 -17.75 -31.57
C GLY A 190 -12.22 -17.52 -31.07
N VAL A 191 -11.39 -16.82 -31.86
CA VAL A 191 -10.01 -16.45 -31.43
C VAL A 191 -10.05 -15.59 -30.19
N GLN A 192 -11.02 -14.67 -30.10
CA GLN A 192 -11.18 -13.81 -28.94
C GLN A 192 -11.59 -14.60 -27.69
N ALA A 193 -12.46 -15.61 -27.83
CA ALA A 193 -12.87 -16.48 -26.72
C ALA A 193 -11.73 -17.32 -26.17
N ALA A 194 -10.83 -17.77 -27.01
CA ALA A 194 -9.67 -18.58 -26.64
C ALA A 194 -8.57 -17.78 -25.93
N THR A 195 -8.56 -16.44 -26.06
CA THR A 195 -7.55 -15.58 -25.44
C THR A 195 -8.04 -15.01 -24.12
N LYS A 196 -7.16 -14.96 -23.10
CA LYS A 196 -7.45 -14.27 -21.84
C LYS A 196 -7.50 -12.74 -22.04
N GLY A 197 -8.26 -12.05 -21.17
CA GLY A 197 -8.27 -10.59 -21.11
C GLY A 197 -6.89 -10.01 -20.85
N GLN A 198 -6.67 -8.77 -21.26
CA GLN A 198 -5.44 -8.07 -20.94
C GLN A 198 -5.47 -7.71 -19.45
N GLN A 199 -4.70 -8.47 -18.66
CA GLN A 199 -4.56 -8.23 -17.22
C GLN A 199 -3.56 -7.11 -16.97
N ILE A 200 -3.72 -6.45 -15.83
CA ILE A 200 -2.74 -5.49 -15.32
C ILE A 200 -1.71 -6.27 -14.51
N LYS A 201 -0.47 -6.17 -14.94
CA LYS A 201 0.67 -6.72 -14.21
C LYS A 201 1.60 -5.58 -13.85
N LEU A 202 1.89 -5.46 -12.57
CA LEU A 202 2.91 -4.60 -12.01
C LEU A 202 4.01 -5.53 -11.47
N PRO A 203 5.12 -5.70 -12.18
CA PRO A 203 6.23 -6.48 -11.68
C PRO A 203 6.87 -5.78 -10.47
N SER A 204 7.63 -6.54 -9.66
CA SER A 204 8.55 -5.97 -8.68
C SER A 204 9.44 -4.93 -9.38
N GLU A 205 10.00 -4.00 -8.62
CA GLU A 205 10.83 -2.88 -9.11
C GLU A 205 10.05 -1.82 -9.90
N THR A 206 8.73 -1.95 -10.09
CA THR A 206 7.91 -0.89 -10.69
C THR A 206 7.83 0.31 -9.77
N VAL A 207 8.18 1.50 -10.31
CA VAL A 207 8.03 2.76 -9.57
C VAL A 207 6.62 3.31 -9.76
N LEU A 208 5.98 3.65 -8.64
CA LEU A 208 4.65 4.25 -8.57
C LEU A 208 4.72 5.56 -7.82
N ASN A 209 3.94 6.54 -8.24
CA ASN A 209 3.83 7.83 -7.59
C ASN A 209 2.49 7.95 -6.88
N PHE A 210 2.54 8.39 -5.63
CA PHE A 210 1.39 8.72 -4.80
C PHE A 210 1.53 10.15 -4.29
N THR A 211 0.40 10.78 -3.95
CA THR A 211 0.37 12.13 -3.39
C THR A 211 -0.16 12.09 -1.97
N LEU A 212 0.55 12.70 -1.03
CA LEU A 212 0.08 12.87 0.35
C LEU A 212 -1.19 13.73 0.36
N GLN A 213 -2.24 13.22 0.99
CA GLN A 213 -3.50 13.94 1.20
C GLN A 213 -3.54 14.68 2.55
N GLY A 214 -2.72 14.24 3.49
CA GLY A 214 -2.56 14.85 4.81
C GLY A 214 -1.09 15.10 5.16
N PRO A 215 -0.81 16.02 6.10
CA PRO A 215 0.56 16.27 6.54
C PRO A 215 1.13 15.03 7.27
N LEU A 216 2.40 14.74 7.04
CA LEU A 216 3.13 13.65 7.69
C LEU A 216 4.21 14.22 8.60
N THR A 217 4.05 14.08 9.90
CA THR A 217 5.06 14.51 10.89
C THR A 217 5.95 13.35 11.27
N VAL A 218 7.23 13.45 10.96
CA VAL A 218 8.24 12.42 11.24
C VAL A 218 9.36 12.98 12.12
N VAL A 219 10.05 12.08 12.80
CA VAL A 219 11.31 12.37 13.45
C VAL A 219 12.42 11.92 12.49
N PRO A 220 13.19 12.83 11.90
CA PRO A 220 14.25 12.47 10.96
C PRO A 220 15.24 11.52 11.63
N THR A 221 15.60 10.45 10.96
CA THR A 221 16.73 9.63 11.39
C THR A 221 17.99 10.25 10.83
N THR A 222 18.80 10.86 11.71
CA THR A 222 20.08 11.51 11.37
C THR A 222 21.12 10.46 10.95
N GLN A 223 20.90 9.80 9.84
CA GLN A 223 21.84 8.83 9.30
C GLN A 223 22.51 9.36 8.03
N GLY A 224 23.06 10.55 8.08
CA GLY A 224 23.74 11.10 6.91
C GLY A 224 24.51 12.40 7.05
N SER A 225 24.28 13.22 8.07
CA SER A 225 24.90 14.56 8.11
C SER A 225 26.21 14.66 8.93
N ASN A 226 26.59 13.63 9.68
CA ASN A 226 27.82 13.67 10.49
C ASN A 226 29.10 13.24 9.76
N ALA A 227 29.01 12.58 8.61
CA ALA A 227 30.21 12.15 7.87
C ALA A 227 30.94 13.32 7.19
N THR A 228 30.24 14.38 6.85
CA THR A 228 30.83 15.53 6.12
C THR A 228 31.36 16.62 7.08
N ARG A 229 30.75 16.78 8.26
CA ARG A 229 31.22 17.77 9.24
C ARG A 229 32.49 17.37 9.97
N SER A 230 32.72 16.09 10.22
CA SER A 230 33.95 15.61 10.87
C SER A 230 35.17 15.72 9.97
N ARG A 231 35.03 15.83 8.64
CA ARG A 231 36.14 15.98 7.70
C ARG A 231 36.59 17.43 7.53
N ALA A 232 35.71 18.40 7.78
CA ALA A 232 36.00 19.81 7.69
C ALA A 232 36.66 20.40 8.96
N ALA A 233 36.57 19.71 10.09
CA ALA A 233 37.12 20.16 11.36
C ALA A 233 38.57 19.67 11.63
N ASN A 234 39.15 18.87 10.72
CA ASN A 234 40.45 18.26 10.88
C ASN A 234 41.44 18.61 9.74
N GLN A 235 41.23 19.78 9.09
CA GLN A 235 42.21 20.38 8.17
C GLN A 235 42.65 21.74 8.66
#